data_a57f5fbd0a5422cec49b0dd86503d3fc
#
_entry.id   a57f5fbd0a5422cec49b0dd86503d3fc
#
_cell.length_a   1.000
_cell.length_b   1.000
_cell.length_c   1.000
_cell.angle_alpha   90.00
_cell.angle_beta   90.00
_cell.angle_gamma   90.00
#
_symmetry.space_group_name_H-M   'P 1'
#
loop_
_entity.id
_entity.type
_entity.pdbx_description
1 polymer ?
#
loop_
_entity_poly.entity_id
_entity_poly.type
_entity_poly.pdbx_seq_one_letter_code
_entity_poly.pdbx_strand_id
1 'polypeptide(L)'
;MTLIRPIAVPAITIFDLEYTAWECSMARHWLEPGQFKEVVQIGAVRLDGKTLAVLDEFDLLVRPRINPVLSPYFEKLTGITNDVVTARGIDFAEAYRRFADFAGDDPICAFGHDEWILEENLRLYGITQFRTLPRFSDLRSWFAACNVDPRGMLSCEIAPSLGLAFQGRAHNALDDARSMAASMEEMVRRGAVRPAA
;
A
#
# COMPACT_ATOMS: atom_id res chain seq x y z
N MET A 1 26.92 8.38 11.16
CA MET A 1 25.95 7.26 11.11
C MET A 1 24.75 7.68 11.93
N THR A 2 23.73 8.22 11.28
CA THR A 2 22.52 8.71 11.98
C THR A 2 21.69 7.50 12.36
N LEU A 3 21.65 7.18 13.63
CA LEU A 3 20.79 6.12 14.17
C LEU A 3 19.34 6.53 13.95
N ILE A 4 18.64 5.83 13.08
CA ILE A 4 17.21 6.01 12.91
C ILE A 4 16.55 5.55 14.20
N ARG A 5 15.68 6.41 14.74
CA ARG A 5 14.94 6.08 15.96
C ARG A 5 14.09 4.84 15.75
N PRO A 6 14.04 3.94 16.73
CA PRO A 6 13.17 2.77 16.67
C PRO A 6 11.70 3.21 16.50
N ILE A 7 10.90 2.33 15.90
CA ILE A 7 9.46 2.50 15.83
C ILE A 7 8.92 2.34 17.26
N ALA A 8 8.75 3.46 17.96
CA ALA A 8 8.33 3.48 19.37
C ALA A 8 6.79 3.53 19.47
N VAL A 9 6.11 2.61 18.79
CA VAL A 9 4.65 2.47 18.80
C VAL A 9 4.28 1.01 18.99
N PRO A 10 3.09 0.70 19.55
CA PRO A 10 2.66 -0.67 19.79
C PRO A 10 2.56 -1.50 18.52
N ALA A 11 2.04 -0.92 17.46
CA ALA A 11 1.94 -1.54 16.14
C ALA A 11 2.07 -0.51 15.03
N ILE A 12 2.31 -0.97 13.80
CA ILE A 12 2.28 -0.17 12.57
C ILE A 12 1.49 -0.95 11.50
N THR A 13 0.83 -0.23 10.62
CA THR A 13 0.14 -0.82 9.47
C THR A 13 0.85 -0.39 8.19
N ILE A 14 1.37 -1.35 7.44
CA ILE A 14 1.89 -1.13 6.09
C ILE A 14 0.78 -1.46 5.12
N PHE A 15 0.52 -0.59 4.15
CA PHE A 15 -0.50 -0.83 3.14
C PHE A 15 0.01 -0.48 1.74
N ASP A 16 -0.65 -1.02 0.75
CA ASP A 16 -0.46 -0.76 -0.67
C ASP A 16 -1.83 -0.74 -1.36
N LEU A 17 -1.91 -0.09 -2.51
CA LEU A 17 -3.14 0.06 -3.28
C LEU A 17 -2.94 -0.38 -4.72
N GLU A 18 -3.93 -1.10 -5.26
CA GLU A 18 -4.10 -1.18 -6.69
C GLU A 18 -5.24 -0.26 -7.11
N TYR A 19 -5.03 0.54 -8.14
CA TYR A 19 -6.02 1.48 -8.66
C TYR A 19 -6.05 1.47 -10.19
N THR A 20 -7.20 1.80 -10.76
CA THR A 20 -7.43 1.74 -12.21
C THR A 20 -6.31 2.39 -13.00
N ALA A 21 -5.80 1.67 -13.98
CA ALA A 21 -4.71 2.11 -14.83
C ALA A 21 -4.91 1.63 -16.27
N TRP A 22 -4.31 2.34 -17.19
CA TRP A 22 -4.25 2.03 -18.62
C TRP A 22 -2.80 2.04 -19.09
N GLU A 23 -2.56 1.58 -20.28
CA GLU A 23 -1.22 1.66 -20.86
C GLU A 23 -0.71 3.11 -20.86
N CYS A 24 0.51 3.30 -20.36
CA CYS A 24 1.14 4.61 -20.17
C CYS A 24 0.49 5.55 -19.12
N SER A 25 -0.49 5.12 -18.33
CA SER A 25 -1.12 5.96 -17.30
C SER A 25 -0.10 6.59 -16.35
N MET A 26 0.89 5.81 -15.89
CA MET A 26 1.94 6.32 -14.99
C MET A 26 2.77 7.42 -15.67
N ALA A 27 3.22 7.21 -16.91
CA ALA A 27 4.01 8.19 -17.65
C ALA A 27 3.22 9.47 -17.98
N ARG A 28 1.91 9.37 -18.11
CA ARG A 28 0.98 10.47 -18.40
C ARG A 28 0.30 11.03 -17.16
N HIS A 29 0.62 10.52 -15.98
CA HIS A 29 0.03 10.96 -14.70
C HIS A 29 -1.50 10.93 -14.68
N TRP A 30 -2.15 9.97 -15.37
CA TRP A 30 -3.63 9.86 -15.49
C TRP A 30 -4.30 11.13 -16.04
N LEU A 31 -3.63 11.88 -16.91
CA LEU A 31 -4.16 13.14 -17.48
C LEU A 31 -5.06 12.92 -18.69
N GLU A 32 -5.22 11.71 -19.17
CA GLU A 32 -6.15 11.42 -20.27
C GLU A 32 -7.61 11.60 -19.80
N PRO A 33 -8.47 12.22 -20.60
CA PRO A 33 -9.87 12.44 -20.23
C PRO A 33 -10.57 11.12 -19.86
N GLY A 34 -11.28 11.14 -18.73
CA GLY A 34 -12.04 9.99 -18.24
C GLY A 34 -11.20 8.94 -17.49
N GLN A 35 -9.89 9.10 -17.40
CA GLN A 35 -9.05 8.24 -16.58
C GLN A 35 -8.94 8.80 -15.16
N PHE A 36 -9.36 8.02 -14.18
CA PHE A 36 -9.27 8.35 -12.75
C PHE A 36 -8.53 7.23 -12.02
N LYS A 37 -7.84 7.55 -10.95
CA LYS A 37 -7.21 6.57 -10.05
C LYS A 37 -8.25 6.06 -9.06
N GLU A 38 -9.12 5.17 -9.50
CA GLU A 38 -10.10 4.57 -8.61
C GLU A 38 -9.52 3.32 -7.95
N VAL A 39 -9.56 3.26 -6.62
CA VAL A 39 -9.06 2.11 -5.86
C VAL A 39 -9.80 0.83 -6.27
N VAL A 40 -9.03 -0.24 -6.52
CA VAL A 40 -9.52 -1.57 -6.89
C VAL A 40 -9.15 -2.63 -5.84
N GLN A 41 -8.01 -2.46 -5.15
CA GLN A 41 -7.62 -3.32 -4.03
C GLN A 41 -6.96 -2.48 -2.95
N ILE A 42 -7.24 -2.82 -1.69
CA ILE A 42 -6.51 -2.34 -0.52
C ILE A 42 -5.90 -3.58 0.13
N GLY A 43 -4.57 -3.65 0.16
CA GLY A 43 -3.82 -4.69 0.85
C GLY A 43 -3.05 -4.10 2.01
N ALA A 44 -3.07 -4.72 3.19
CA ALA A 44 -2.32 -4.22 4.33
C ALA A 44 -1.83 -5.33 5.25
N VAL A 45 -0.74 -5.05 5.95
CA VAL A 45 -0.14 -5.91 6.98
C VAL A 45 0.03 -5.08 8.24
N ARG A 46 -0.49 -5.57 9.36
CA ARG A 46 -0.31 -4.97 10.67
C ARG A 46 0.83 -5.68 11.40
N LEU A 47 1.83 -4.92 11.84
CA LEU A 47 3.04 -5.43 12.45
C LEU A 47 3.13 -4.99 13.91
N ASP A 48 3.67 -5.86 14.75
CA ASP A 48 4.14 -5.47 16.09
C ASP A 48 5.26 -4.43 15.99
N GLY A 49 5.10 -3.31 16.66
CA GLY A 49 6.03 -2.18 16.53
C GLY A 49 7.44 -2.45 17.06
N LYS A 50 7.61 -3.48 17.89
CA LYS A 50 8.91 -3.84 18.47
C LYS A 50 9.62 -4.94 17.70
N THR A 51 8.88 -6.00 17.33
CA THR A 51 9.44 -7.20 16.72
C THR A 51 9.30 -7.24 15.22
N LEU A 52 8.43 -6.42 14.63
CA LEU A 52 7.95 -6.43 13.25
C LEU A 52 7.27 -7.75 12.85
N ALA A 53 6.90 -8.59 13.83
CA ALA A 53 6.10 -9.78 13.56
C ALA A 53 4.71 -9.37 13.01
N VAL A 54 4.24 -10.13 12.03
CA VAL A 54 2.89 -9.93 11.48
C VAL A 54 1.85 -10.27 12.54
N LEU A 55 0.99 -9.33 12.85
CA LEU A 55 -0.13 -9.47 13.79
C LEU A 55 -1.43 -9.81 13.06
N ASP A 56 -1.68 -9.16 11.91
CA ASP A 56 -2.90 -9.34 11.14
C ASP A 56 -2.69 -8.87 9.69
N GLU A 57 -3.59 -9.28 8.80
CA GLU A 57 -3.56 -8.94 7.38
C GLU A 57 -4.94 -8.50 6.89
N PHE A 58 -4.94 -7.60 5.93
CA PHE A 58 -6.15 -7.07 5.31
C PHE A 58 -6.03 -7.15 3.79
N ASP A 59 -7.02 -7.75 3.15
CA ASP A 59 -7.10 -7.85 1.69
C ASP A 59 -8.55 -7.65 1.24
N LEU A 60 -8.79 -6.59 0.45
CA LEU A 60 -10.13 -6.25 0.08
C LEU A 60 -10.21 -5.65 -1.32
N LEU A 61 -11.09 -6.19 -2.15
CA LEU A 61 -11.38 -5.67 -3.47
C LEU A 61 -12.46 -4.59 -3.42
N VAL A 62 -12.23 -3.55 -4.21
CA VAL A 62 -13.10 -2.39 -4.34
C VAL A 62 -13.64 -2.34 -5.77
N ARG A 63 -14.93 -2.03 -5.92
CA ARG A 63 -15.55 -1.85 -7.23
C ARG A 63 -15.47 -0.38 -7.65
N PRO A 64 -14.73 -0.05 -8.72
CA PRO A 64 -14.70 1.30 -9.27
C PRO A 64 -16.10 1.74 -9.73
N ARG A 65 -16.43 3.01 -9.56
CA ARG A 65 -17.75 3.55 -9.93
C ARG A 65 -17.76 4.28 -11.26
N ILE A 66 -16.68 4.99 -11.59
CA ILE A 66 -16.58 5.82 -12.79
C ILE A 66 -16.01 4.97 -13.93
N ASN A 67 -14.97 4.19 -13.65
CA ASN A 67 -14.37 3.25 -14.59
C ASN A 67 -14.67 1.79 -14.17
N PRO A 68 -15.95 1.34 -14.21
CA PRO A 68 -16.35 0.04 -13.65
C PRO A 68 -15.81 -1.16 -14.43
N VAL A 69 -15.30 -0.92 -15.64
CA VAL A 69 -14.64 -1.93 -16.48
C VAL A 69 -13.15 -1.69 -16.43
N LEU A 70 -12.43 -2.63 -15.81
CA LEU A 70 -10.97 -2.59 -15.72
C LEU A 70 -10.36 -2.76 -17.11
N SER A 71 -9.30 -2.01 -17.40
CA SER A 71 -8.59 -2.12 -18.67
C SER A 71 -7.86 -3.46 -18.80
N PRO A 72 -7.65 -3.99 -20.01
CA PRO A 72 -6.83 -5.19 -20.20
C PRO A 72 -5.39 -5.03 -19.68
N TYR A 73 -4.88 -3.80 -19.69
CA TYR A 73 -3.58 -3.47 -19.11
C TYR A 73 -3.58 -3.72 -17.59
N PHE A 74 -4.59 -3.21 -16.87
CA PHE A 74 -4.72 -3.39 -15.44
C PHE A 74 -4.88 -4.86 -15.06
N GLU A 75 -5.77 -5.60 -15.75
CA GLU A 75 -5.95 -7.04 -15.51
C GLU A 75 -4.66 -7.84 -15.70
N LYS A 76 -3.89 -7.53 -16.75
CA LYS A 76 -2.59 -8.15 -17.00
C LYS A 76 -1.57 -7.82 -15.91
N LEU A 77 -1.53 -6.56 -15.48
CA LEU A 77 -0.59 -6.04 -14.48
C LEU A 77 -0.83 -6.70 -13.12
N THR A 78 -2.04 -6.58 -12.60
CA THR A 78 -2.40 -6.96 -11.23
C THR A 78 -2.89 -8.41 -11.11
N GLY A 79 -3.45 -8.97 -12.19
CA GLY A 79 -4.18 -10.24 -12.17
C GLY A 79 -5.60 -10.13 -11.61
N ILE A 80 -6.03 -8.94 -11.23
CA ILE A 80 -7.39 -8.67 -10.76
C ILE A 80 -8.28 -8.50 -12.00
N THR A 81 -9.24 -9.41 -12.19
CA THR A 81 -10.12 -9.41 -13.36
C THR A 81 -11.45 -8.72 -13.10
N ASN A 82 -12.10 -8.28 -14.18
CA ASN A 82 -13.45 -7.72 -14.13
C ASN A 82 -14.45 -8.66 -13.43
N ASP A 83 -14.36 -9.97 -13.71
CA ASP A 83 -15.23 -10.98 -13.08
C ASP A 83 -15.04 -11.04 -11.56
N VAL A 84 -13.78 -11.03 -11.12
CA VAL A 84 -13.44 -11.07 -9.69
C VAL A 84 -13.92 -9.81 -8.96
N VAL A 85 -13.67 -8.63 -9.54
CA VAL A 85 -14.13 -7.36 -8.95
C VAL A 85 -15.66 -7.28 -8.93
N THR A 86 -16.32 -7.74 -9.99
CA THR A 86 -17.78 -7.77 -10.04
C THR A 86 -18.37 -8.69 -8.96
N ALA A 87 -17.76 -9.86 -8.76
CA ALA A 87 -18.25 -10.85 -7.80
C ALA A 87 -17.93 -10.52 -6.34
N ARG A 88 -16.74 -9.93 -6.07
CA ARG A 88 -16.20 -9.78 -4.71
C ARG A 88 -15.93 -8.33 -4.28
N GLY A 89 -15.83 -7.41 -5.24
CA GLY A 89 -15.56 -6.01 -4.95
C GLY A 89 -16.72 -5.36 -4.21
N ILE A 90 -16.42 -4.57 -3.20
CA ILE A 90 -17.40 -3.80 -2.43
C ILE A 90 -17.31 -2.31 -2.79
N ASP A 91 -18.21 -1.51 -2.23
CA ASP A 91 -18.19 -0.06 -2.38
C ASP A 91 -16.97 0.56 -1.68
N PHE A 92 -16.38 1.61 -2.29
CA PHE A 92 -15.20 2.27 -1.74
C PHE A 92 -15.43 2.85 -0.33
N ALA A 93 -16.60 3.44 -0.05
CA ALA A 93 -16.86 4.00 1.28
C ALA A 93 -16.81 2.93 2.37
N GLU A 94 -17.37 1.76 2.09
CA GLU A 94 -17.33 0.61 3.00
C GLU A 94 -15.92 0.02 3.09
N ALA A 95 -15.19 -0.06 1.97
CA ALA A 95 -13.80 -0.53 1.94
C ALA A 95 -12.89 0.38 2.78
N TYR A 96 -13.00 1.68 2.58
CA TYR A 96 -12.26 2.68 3.35
C TYR A 96 -12.57 2.60 4.85
N ARG A 97 -13.85 2.47 5.22
CA ARG A 97 -14.26 2.30 6.61
C ARG A 97 -13.62 1.06 7.24
N ARG A 98 -13.68 -0.09 6.56
CA ARG A 98 -13.06 -1.34 7.05
C ARG A 98 -11.55 -1.21 7.17
N PHE A 99 -10.89 -0.56 6.21
CA PHE A 99 -9.45 -0.30 6.30
C PHE A 99 -9.10 0.63 7.47
N ALA A 100 -9.87 1.70 7.67
CA ALA A 100 -9.68 2.60 8.80
C ALA A 100 -9.89 1.91 10.16
N ASP A 101 -10.86 0.98 10.23
CA ASP A 101 -11.10 0.16 11.43
C ASP A 101 -9.94 -0.84 11.66
N PHE A 102 -9.40 -1.45 10.59
CA PHE A 102 -8.22 -2.33 10.65
C PHE A 102 -6.96 -1.59 11.11
N ALA A 103 -6.69 -0.41 10.57
CA ALA A 103 -5.56 0.42 10.95
C ALA A 103 -5.68 0.93 12.40
N GLY A 104 -6.90 1.13 12.88
CA GLY A 104 -7.13 1.62 14.24
C GLY A 104 -6.52 3.01 14.45
N ASP A 105 -5.70 3.13 15.49
CA ASP A 105 -4.94 4.35 15.82
C ASP A 105 -3.43 4.17 15.57
N ASP A 106 -3.02 3.03 15.02
CA ASP A 106 -1.63 2.74 14.70
C ASP A 106 -1.17 3.58 13.50
N PRO A 107 0.09 4.07 13.48
CA PRO A 107 0.63 4.75 12.31
C PRO A 107 0.52 3.89 11.06
N ILE A 108 0.16 4.50 9.94
CA ILE A 108 0.09 3.84 8.64
C ILE A 108 1.26 4.22 7.75
N CYS A 109 1.73 3.28 6.95
CA CYS A 109 2.87 3.45 6.05
C CYS A 109 2.57 2.86 4.68
N ALA A 110 3.06 3.51 3.62
CA ALA A 110 3.06 2.95 2.27
C ALA A 110 4.37 3.30 1.55
N PHE A 111 4.63 2.66 0.43
CA PHE A 111 5.77 2.98 -0.41
C PHE A 111 5.38 4.05 -1.43
N GLY A 112 5.41 5.30 -1.00
CA GLY A 112 4.93 6.44 -1.78
C GLY A 112 3.83 7.18 -1.05
N HIS A 113 2.86 7.67 -1.82
CA HIS A 113 1.79 8.54 -1.33
C HIS A 113 0.40 7.93 -1.57
N ASP A 114 0.21 6.67 -1.21
CA ASP A 114 -1.06 5.96 -1.40
C ASP A 114 -2.19 6.57 -0.55
N GLU A 115 -1.86 7.24 0.55
CA GLU A 115 -2.83 8.01 1.31
C GLU A 115 -3.50 9.09 0.46
N TRP A 116 -2.79 9.70 -0.49
CA TRP A 116 -3.38 10.68 -1.39
C TRP A 116 -4.39 10.06 -2.37
N ILE A 117 -4.15 8.81 -2.78
CA ILE A 117 -5.09 8.07 -3.62
C ILE A 117 -6.39 7.79 -2.84
N LEU A 118 -6.29 7.40 -1.57
CA LEU A 118 -7.47 7.24 -0.71
C LEU A 118 -8.24 8.56 -0.56
N GLU A 119 -7.54 9.66 -0.29
CA GLU A 119 -8.15 10.99 -0.20
C GLU A 119 -8.76 11.46 -1.52
N GLU A 120 -8.10 11.18 -2.65
CA GLU A 120 -8.62 11.49 -3.99
C GLU A 120 -9.94 10.73 -4.24
N ASN A 121 -10.02 9.45 -3.85
CA ASN A 121 -11.25 8.66 -3.98
C ASN A 121 -12.37 9.15 -3.05
N LEU A 122 -12.07 9.59 -1.83
CA LEU A 122 -13.07 10.24 -0.97
C LEU A 122 -13.68 11.47 -1.66
N ARG A 123 -12.83 12.32 -2.25
CA ARG A 123 -13.27 13.51 -2.99
C ARG A 123 -14.03 13.15 -4.27
N LEU A 124 -13.50 12.20 -5.04
CA LEU A 124 -14.08 11.75 -6.32
C LEU A 124 -15.50 11.22 -6.15
N TYR A 125 -15.76 10.53 -5.04
CA TYR A 125 -17.08 9.95 -4.75
C TYR A 125 -17.96 10.84 -3.85
N GLY A 126 -17.50 12.04 -3.48
CA GLY A 126 -18.24 12.97 -2.65
C GLY A 126 -18.47 12.47 -1.22
N ILE A 127 -17.57 11.65 -0.69
CA ILE A 127 -17.67 11.10 0.66
C ILE A 127 -17.13 12.13 1.64
N THR A 128 -18.01 12.71 2.47
CA THR A 128 -17.68 13.79 3.42
C THR A 128 -17.65 13.33 4.87
N GLN A 129 -18.22 12.17 5.16
CA GLN A 129 -18.25 11.58 6.51
C GLN A 129 -17.43 10.29 6.52
N PHE A 130 -16.26 10.34 7.12
CA PHE A 130 -15.33 9.23 7.23
C PHE A 130 -14.45 9.37 8.47
N ARG A 131 -13.91 8.25 8.95
CA ARG A 131 -12.87 8.24 9.98
C ARG A 131 -11.57 8.73 9.34
N THR A 132 -10.94 9.75 9.93
CA THR A 132 -9.59 10.16 9.53
C THR A 132 -8.60 9.04 9.82
N LEU A 133 -7.77 8.72 8.84
CA LEU A 133 -6.68 7.78 9.03
C LEU A 133 -5.64 8.33 10.00
N PRO A 134 -4.91 7.47 10.72
CA PRO A 134 -3.87 7.90 11.63
C PRO A 134 -2.67 8.52 10.87
N ARG A 135 -1.62 8.87 11.62
CA ARG A 135 -0.41 9.48 11.04
C ARG A 135 0.18 8.59 9.96
N PHE A 136 0.37 9.17 8.77
CA PHE A 136 1.02 8.54 7.63
C PHE A 136 2.54 8.78 7.60
N SER A 137 3.28 7.80 7.07
CA SER A 137 4.71 7.91 6.80
C SER A 137 5.08 7.19 5.49
N ASP A 138 5.81 7.88 4.62
CA ASP A 138 6.34 7.30 3.38
C ASP A 138 7.56 6.40 3.67
N LEU A 139 7.45 5.11 3.40
CA LEU A 139 8.51 4.12 3.59
C LEU A 139 9.75 4.38 2.74
N ARG A 140 9.66 5.09 1.61
CA ARG A 140 10.83 5.48 0.83
C ARG A 140 11.83 6.28 1.67
N SER A 141 11.33 7.20 2.50
CA SER A 141 12.17 7.95 3.42
C SER A 141 12.82 7.06 4.48
N TRP A 142 12.11 6.05 4.96
CA TRP A 142 12.63 5.09 5.93
C TRP A 142 13.73 4.22 5.30
N PHE A 143 13.51 3.66 4.10
CA PHE A 143 14.50 2.87 3.37
C PHE A 143 15.73 3.69 3.01
N ALA A 144 15.55 4.92 2.52
CA ALA A 144 16.66 5.83 2.23
C ALA A 144 17.54 6.08 3.47
N ALA A 145 16.91 6.25 4.62
CA ALA A 145 17.62 6.40 5.88
C ALA A 145 18.34 5.10 6.33
N CYS A 146 17.92 3.94 5.84
CA CYS A 146 18.60 2.64 5.99
C CYS A 146 19.70 2.37 4.92
N ASN A 147 20.08 3.37 4.12
CA ASN A 147 21.03 3.29 2.99
C ASN A 147 20.55 2.39 1.84
N VAL A 148 19.25 2.24 1.68
CA VAL A 148 18.63 1.68 0.47
C VAL A 148 18.14 2.84 -0.38
N ASP A 149 18.60 2.97 -1.62
CA ASP A 149 18.14 4.04 -2.53
C ASP A 149 16.80 3.64 -3.17
N PRO A 150 15.67 4.24 -2.78
CA PRO A 150 14.36 3.86 -3.29
C PRO A 150 13.97 4.58 -4.59
N ARG A 151 14.86 5.44 -5.12
CA ARG A 151 14.54 6.28 -6.30
C ARG A 151 14.34 5.42 -7.53
N GLY A 152 13.19 5.60 -8.18
CA GLY A 152 12.82 4.86 -9.38
C GLY A 152 12.39 3.41 -9.13
N MET A 153 12.29 2.97 -7.87
CA MET A 153 11.83 1.64 -7.49
C MET A 153 10.33 1.62 -7.22
N LEU A 154 9.71 0.48 -7.49
CA LEU A 154 8.36 0.11 -7.07
C LEU A 154 8.42 -0.65 -5.73
N SER A 155 7.27 -0.73 -5.03
CA SER A 155 7.11 -1.49 -3.78
C SER A 155 7.61 -2.93 -3.90
N CYS A 156 7.25 -3.61 -4.97
CA CYS A 156 7.65 -5.00 -5.26
C CYS A 156 9.15 -5.20 -5.52
N GLU A 157 9.91 -4.15 -5.77
CA GLU A 157 11.35 -4.21 -6.11
C GLU A 157 12.25 -4.09 -4.87
N ILE A 158 11.71 -3.63 -3.73
CA ILE A 158 12.51 -3.41 -2.51
C ILE A 158 13.06 -4.73 -1.96
N ALA A 159 12.23 -5.75 -1.78
CA ALA A 159 12.69 -7.04 -1.26
C ALA A 159 13.76 -7.69 -2.17
N PRO A 160 13.60 -7.77 -3.50
CA PRO A 160 14.65 -8.23 -4.41
C PRO A 160 15.94 -7.42 -4.31
N SER A 161 15.89 -6.10 -4.14
CA SER A 161 17.08 -5.26 -3.99
C SER A 161 17.89 -5.58 -2.74
N LEU A 162 17.24 -6.14 -1.73
CA LEU A 162 17.85 -6.63 -0.49
C LEU A 162 18.29 -8.09 -0.57
N GLY A 163 18.13 -8.76 -1.72
CA GLY A 163 18.42 -10.18 -1.89
C GLY A 163 17.37 -11.11 -1.32
N LEU A 164 16.18 -10.60 -1.00
CA LEU A 164 15.03 -11.41 -0.58
C LEU A 164 14.24 -11.85 -1.81
N ALA A 165 13.67 -13.06 -1.75
CA ALA A 165 12.71 -13.51 -2.75
C ALA A 165 11.38 -12.76 -2.54
N PHE A 166 10.82 -12.19 -3.62
CA PHE A 166 9.45 -11.69 -3.59
C PHE A 166 8.48 -12.87 -3.45
N GLN A 167 7.56 -12.79 -2.49
CA GLN A 167 6.56 -13.82 -2.24
C GLN A 167 5.21 -13.36 -2.79
N GLY A 168 4.56 -14.20 -3.58
CA GLY A 168 3.27 -13.88 -4.18
C GLY A 168 3.40 -13.24 -5.57
N ARG A 169 2.53 -12.28 -5.88
CA ARG A 169 2.45 -11.61 -7.17
C ARG A 169 2.74 -10.11 -7.02
N ALA A 170 3.72 -9.60 -7.75
CA ALA A 170 3.93 -8.17 -7.88
C ALA A 170 2.67 -7.49 -8.46
N HIS A 171 2.36 -6.31 -7.98
CA HIS A 171 1.10 -5.61 -8.25
C HIS A 171 -0.14 -6.38 -7.74
N ASN A 172 0.00 -6.99 -6.59
CA ASN A 172 -1.08 -7.36 -5.70
C ASN A 172 -0.86 -6.64 -4.37
N ALA A 173 -1.77 -5.78 -3.97
CA ALA A 173 -1.56 -4.86 -2.87
C ALA A 173 -1.18 -5.56 -1.55
N LEU A 174 -1.75 -6.73 -1.23
CA LEU A 174 -1.36 -7.46 -0.03
C LEU A 174 0.04 -8.07 -0.15
N ASP A 175 0.39 -8.64 -1.31
CA ASP A 175 1.72 -9.23 -1.50
C ASP A 175 2.82 -8.15 -1.53
N ASP A 176 2.51 -6.96 -2.06
CA ASP A 176 3.41 -5.81 -2.02
C ASP A 176 3.57 -5.28 -0.58
N ALA A 177 2.49 -5.19 0.20
CA ALA A 177 2.57 -4.84 1.62
C ALA A 177 3.40 -5.86 2.44
N ARG A 178 3.24 -7.17 2.18
CA ARG A 178 4.05 -8.24 2.78
C ARG A 178 5.54 -8.12 2.41
N SER A 179 5.82 -7.79 1.15
CA SER A 179 7.18 -7.58 0.65
C SER A 179 7.87 -6.42 1.37
N MET A 180 7.16 -5.32 1.57
CA MET A 180 7.66 -4.19 2.34
C MET A 180 7.90 -4.54 3.80
N ALA A 181 6.98 -5.28 4.43
CA ALA A 181 7.13 -5.77 5.81
C ALA A 181 8.38 -6.64 5.97
N ALA A 182 8.58 -7.64 5.10
CA ALA A 182 9.75 -8.50 5.09
C ALA A 182 11.05 -7.70 4.88
N SER A 183 10.99 -6.68 4.03
CA SER A 183 12.13 -5.79 3.79
C SER A 183 12.49 -4.96 5.02
N MET A 184 11.51 -4.47 5.77
CA MET A 184 11.74 -3.76 7.03
C MET A 184 12.35 -4.70 8.09
N GLU A 185 11.83 -5.91 8.24
CA GLU A 185 12.37 -6.91 9.15
C GLU A 185 13.84 -7.22 8.83
N GLU A 186 14.16 -7.43 7.55
CA GLU A 186 15.53 -7.67 7.09
C GLU A 186 16.48 -6.50 7.41
N MET A 187 16.03 -5.25 7.24
CA MET A 187 16.85 -4.08 7.58
C MET A 187 17.12 -3.99 9.08
N VAL A 188 16.14 -4.32 9.92
CA VAL A 188 16.33 -4.43 11.38
C VAL A 188 17.33 -5.55 11.70
N ARG A 189 17.18 -6.73 11.09
CA ARG A 189 18.09 -7.87 11.27
C ARG A 189 19.53 -7.52 10.88
N ARG A 190 19.75 -6.73 9.83
CA ARG A 190 21.07 -6.22 9.42
C ARG A 190 21.63 -5.14 10.36
N GLY A 191 20.89 -4.72 11.35
CA GLY A 191 21.30 -3.66 12.29
C GLY A 191 21.27 -2.24 11.69
N ALA A 192 20.60 -2.06 10.55
CA ALA A 192 20.39 -0.73 9.98
C ALA A 192 19.48 0.14 10.87
N VAL A 193 18.64 -0.51 11.66
CA VAL A 193 17.75 0.11 12.67
C VAL A 193 17.89 -0.66 13.97
N ARG A 194 17.95 0.04 15.10
CA ARG A 194 17.85 -0.62 16.42
C ARG A 194 16.39 -0.65 16.86
N PRO A 195 15.89 -1.81 17.35
CA PRO A 195 14.59 -1.85 18.02
C PRO A 195 14.55 -0.88 19.19
N ALA A 196 13.37 -0.38 19.53
CA ALA A 196 13.18 0.38 20.78
C ALA A 196 13.53 -0.52 21.97
N ALA A 197 14.31 0.04 22.90
CA ALA A 197 14.63 -0.64 24.14
C ALA A 197 13.37 -0.77 25.04
#